data_f16fd57c666fb2e56b21f5554209cb82
#
_entry.id   f16fd57c666fb2e56b21f5554209cb82
#
_cell.length_a   1.000
_cell.length_b   1.000
_cell.length_c   1.000
_cell.angle_alpha   90.00
_cell.angle_beta   90.00
_cell.angle_gamma   90.00
#
_symmetry.space_group_name_H-M   'P 1'
#
loop_
_entity.id
_entity.type
_entity.pdbx_description
1 polymer ?
#
loop_
_entity_poly.entity_id
_entity_poly.type
_entity_poly.pdbx_seq_one_letter_code
_entity_poly.pdbx_strand_id
1 'polypeptide(L)'
;TYVDGDWVKAKGTTLGSDDGMAVATMMGILEDDTIEHGPLECLITADEETTMYGAEHLASDTLQGEILLNLDNETEGEMVIGSAGGVDQNAVLEYQEEETDGGDAAVKVVIKGLLGGHSGLEINQGRANANKLMGRLVQDAMANFEARLCSWVGGNMRNAIPSHAEVVLALPKENVAALKEDCIADWKKVFTD
;
A
#
# COMPACT_ATOMS: atom_id res chain seq x y z
N THR A 1 -20.71 13.57 12.66
CA THR A 1 -20.95 13.94 11.26
C THR A 1 -21.67 15.28 11.17
N TYR A 2 -21.53 15.98 10.06
CA TYR A 2 -22.22 17.23 9.76
C TYR A 2 -22.43 17.35 8.25
N VAL A 3 -23.42 18.17 7.84
CA VAL A 3 -23.70 18.45 6.44
C VAL A 3 -22.99 19.75 6.04
N ASP A 4 -22.30 19.73 4.90
CA ASP A 4 -21.61 20.88 4.30
C ASP A 4 -21.94 20.93 2.80
N GLY A 5 -22.92 21.74 2.44
CA GLY A 5 -23.52 21.74 1.10
C GLY A 5 -24.17 20.38 0.81
N ASP A 6 -23.75 19.72 -0.27
CA ASP A 6 -24.25 18.40 -0.70
C ASP A 6 -23.50 17.24 -0.08
N TRP A 7 -22.56 17.50 0.85
CA TRP A 7 -21.68 16.50 1.43
C TRP A 7 -21.98 16.23 2.89
N VAL A 8 -21.93 14.97 3.28
CA VAL A 8 -21.86 14.55 4.69
C VAL A 8 -20.39 14.34 5.04
N LYS A 9 -19.93 15.06 6.06
CA LYS A 9 -18.53 15.06 6.51
C LYS A 9 -18.42 14.64 7.98
N ALA A 10 -17.23 14.19 8.38
CA ALA A 10 -16.88 13.95 9.78
C ALA A 10 -15.86 14.97 10.28
N LYS A 11 -15.92 15.30 11.57
CA LYS A 11 -14.96 16.18 12.21
C LYS A 11 -13.93 15.37 13.00
N GLY A 12 -12.66 15.59 12.68
CA GLY A 12 -11.54 14.96 13.40
C GLY A 12 -11.31 13.48 13.08
N THR A 13 -11.96 12.96 12.04
CA THR A 13 -11.77 11.59 11.55
C THR A 13 -12.10 11.51 10.06
N THR A 14 -11.75 10.42 9.41
CA THR A 14 -12.25 10.07 8.08
C THR A 14 -13.70 9.60 8.13
N LEU A 15 -14.38 9.68 7.02
CA LEU A 15 -15.72 9.14 6.82
C LEU A 15 -15.73 8.44 5.46
N GLY A 16 -16.07 7.16 5.46
CA GLY A 16 -16.32 6.37 4.27
C GLY A 16 -17.65 5.63 4.41
N SER A 17 -18.23 5.27 3.28
CA SER A 17 -19.43 4.42 3.21
C SER A 17 -19.12 3.08 2.55
N ASP A 18 -17.89 2.71 2.55
CA ASP A 18 -17.33 1.56 1.84
C ASP A 18 -17.43 0.27 2.69
N ASP A 19 -18.29 -0.73 2.30
CA ASP A 19 -19.33 -0.46 1.28
C ASP A 19 -20.75 -0.49 1.91
N GLY A 20 -21.00 0.45 2.79
CA GLY A 20 -22.33 0.64 3.43
C GLY A 20 -23.43 0.99 2.44
N MET A 21 -23.10 1.55 1.27
CA MET A 21 -24.07 1.86 0.22
C MET A 21 -24.61 0.59 -0.43
N ALA A 22 -23.78 -0.43 -0.66
CA ALA A 22 -24.23 -1.74 -1.11
C ALA A 22 -25.16 -2.40 -0.09
N VAL A 23 -24.80 -2.35 1.20
CA VAL A 23 -25.66 -2.87 2.27
C VAL A 23 -27.02 -2.18 2.28
N ALA A 24 -27.03 -0.85 2.19
CA ALA A 24 -28.29 -0.06 2.15
C ALA A 24 -29.13 -0.41 0.90
N THR A 25 -28.49 -0.61 -0.25
CA THR A 25 -29.15 -1.01 -1.50
C THR A 25 -29.80 -2.40 -1.37
N MET A 26 -29.06 -3.38 -0.83
CA MET A 26 -29.60 -4.73 -0.57
C MET A 26 -30.81 -4.66 0.36
N MET A 27 -30.73 -3.89 1.45
CA MET A 27 -31.86 -3.70 2.38
C MET A 27 -33.05 -3.03 1.70
N GLY A 28 -32.83 -2.00 0.89
CA GLY A 28 -33.87 -1.31 0.16
C GLY A 28 -34.60 -2.20 -0.84
N ILE A 29 -33.87 -3.05 -1.57
CA ILE A 29 -34.48 -4.01 -2.50
C ILE A 29 -35.32 -5.05 -1.75
N LEU A 30 -34.83 -5.54 -0.60
CA LEU A 30 -35.57 -6.52 0.20
C LEU A 30 -36.82 -5.94 0.90
N GLU A 31 -36.86 -4.65 1.13
CA GLU A 31 -37.95 -3.96 1.82
C GLU A 31 -39.04 -3.46 0.86
N ASP A 32 -38.68 -3.23 -0.41
CA ASP A 32 -39.59 -2.63 -1.40
C ASP A 32 -40.33 -3.70 -2.22
N ASP A 33 -41.56 -4.00 -1.85
CA ASP A 33 -42.42 -4.96 -2.54
C ASP A 33 -42.79 -4.57 -4.00
N THR A 34 -42.41 -3.37 -4.44
CA THR A 34 -42.65 -2.92 -5.83
C THR A 34 -41.55 -3.29 -6.79
N ILE A 35 -40.40 -3.71 -6.30
CA ILE A 35 -39.26 -4.15 -7.11
C ILE A 35 -39.45 -5.62 -7.48
N GLU A 36 -39.66 -5.90 -8.76
CA GLU A 36 -39.75 -7.28 -9.26
C GLU A 36 -38.35 -7.91 -9.32
N HIS A 37 -38.16 -9.02 -8.61
CA HIS A 37 -36.91 -9.78 -8.62
C HIS A 37 -37.14 -11.29 -8.47
N GLY A 38 -36.18 -12.09 -8.93
CA GLY A 38 -36.11 -13.51 -8.61
C GLY A 38 -35.58 -13.75 -7.19
N PRO A 39 -35.22 -15.01 -6.86
CA PRO A 39 -34.55 -15.31 -5.59
C PRO A 39 -33.25 -14.48 -5.46
N LEU A 40 -33.06 -13.86 -4.29
CA LEU A 40 -31.90 -13.06 -3.96
C LEU A 40 -31.14 -13.67 -2.80
N GLU A 41 -29.82 -13.61 -2.88
CA GLU A 41 -28.89 -13.91 -1.80
C GLU A 41 -28.04 -12.67 -1.56
N CYS A 42 -28.06 -12.11 -0.37
CA CYS A 42 -27.25 -10.96 -0.01
C CYS A 42 -26.02 -11.44 0.75
N LEU A 43 -24.85 -11.31 0.12
CA LEU A 43 -23.56 -11.64 0.72
C LEU A 43 -22.91 -10.38 1.26
N ILE A 44 -22.60 -10.37 2.55
CA ILE A 44 -21.83 -9.32 3.22
C ILE A 44 -20.64 -9.98 3.87
N THR A 45 -19.44 -9.63 3.42
CA THR A 45 -18.19 -10.18 3.97
C THR A 45 -17.59 -9.27 5.01
N ALA A 46 -16.75 -9.82 5.87
CA ALA A 46 -16.01 -9.08 6.87
C ALA A 46 -14.55 -8.93 6.45
N ASP A 47 -13.93 -7.81 6.87
CA ASP A 47 -12.48 -7.60 6.81
C ASP A 47 -11.91 -7.55 5.38
N GLU A 48 -12.67 -6.97 4.44
CA GLU A 48 -12.27 -6.84 3.03
C GLU A 48 -10.98 -6.02 2.91
N GLU A 49 -10.92 -4.85 3.56
CA GLU A 49 -9.87 -3.84 3.45
C GLU A 49 -8.51 -4.25 4.02
N THR A 50 -8.45 -5.29 4.81
CA THR A 50 -7.21 -5.71 5.46
C THR A 50 -6.73 -7.07 4.99
N THR A 51 -7.52 -8.11 5.20
CA THR A 51 -7.12 -9.49 4.93
C THR A 51 -8.00 -10.22 3.93
N MET A 52 -9.14 -9.64 3.54
CA MET A 52 -10.19 -10.32 2.77
C MET A 52 -10.70 -11.61 3.45
N TYR A 53 -10.59 -11.67 4.77
CA TYR A 53 -10.84 -12.89 5.54
C TYR A 53 -12.20 -13.51 5.25
N GLY A 54 -13.26 -12.69 5.19
CA GLY A 54 -14.60 -13.17 4.92
C GLY A 54 -14.75 -13.80 3.54
N ALA A 55 -14.10 -13.24 2.53
CA ALA A 55 -14.13 -13.78 1.16
C ALA A 55 -13.30 -15.05 1.03
N GLU A 56 -12.08 -15.07 1.60
CA GLU A 56 -11.18 -16.23 1.54
C GLU A 56 -11.71 -17.46 2.28
N HIS A 57 -12.55 -17.25 3.31
CA HIS A 57 -13.12 -18.34 4.13
C HIS A 57 -14.57 -18.67 3.77
N LEU A 58 -15.07 -18.10 2.67
CA LEU A 58 -16.40 -18.45 2.18
C LEU A 58 -16.41 -19.89 1.65
N ALA A 59 -17.30 -20.72 2.19
CA ALA A 59 -17.46 -22.10 1.71
C ALA A 59 -18.06 -22.11 0.29
N SER A 60 -17.64 -23.05 -0.54
CA SER A 60 -18.01 -23.14 -1.95
C SER A 60 -19.49 -23.40 -2.21
N ASP A 61 -20.22 -23.84 -1.17
CA ASP A 61 -21.65 -24.18 -1.21
C ASP A 61 -22.53 -23.16 -0.48
N THR A 62 -21.96 -22.03 -0.08
CA THR A 62 -22.70 -20.98 0.64
C THR A 62 -23.74 -20.31 -0.23
N LEU A 63 -23.41 -20.04 -1.48
CA LEU A 63 -24.28 -19.35 -2.44
C LEU A 63 -24.81 -20.33 -3.49
N GLN A 64 -26.03 -20.08 -3.95
CA GLN A 64 -26.70 -20.83 -5.01
C GLN A 64 -26.96 -19.98 -6.26
N GLY A 65 -26.80 -18.67 -6.15
CA GLY A 65 -26.96 -17.73 -7.27
C GLY A 65 -25.95 -17.96 -8.38
N GLU A 66 -26.40 -17.88 -9.65
CA GLU A 66 -25.55 -17.98 -10.82
C GLU A 66 -25.06 -16.63 -11.33
N ILE A 67 -25.65 -15.54 -10.85
CA ILE A 67 -25.32 -14.16 -11.24
C ILE A 67 -24.86 -13.44 -9.98
N LEU A 68 -23.61 -12.93 -9.99
CA LEU A 68 -23.05 -12.12 -8.95
C LEU A 68 -23.07 -10.66 -9.38
N LEU A 69 -23.71 -9.81 -8.57
CA LEU A 69 -23.68 -8.35 -8.70
C LEU A 69 -22.83 -7.80 -7.56
N ASN A 70 -21.58 -7.45 -7.85
CA ASN A 70 -20.71 -6.76 -6.91
C ASN A 70 -21.01 -5.27 -6.95
N LEU A 71 -21.46 -4.70 -5.81
CA LEU A 71 -21.84 -3.30 -5.69
C LEU A 71 -20.68 -2.42 -5.19
N ASP A 72 -19.55 -3.03 -4.88
CA ASP A 72 -18.34 -2.35 -4.44
C ASP A 72 -17.56 -1.79 -5.63
N ASN A 73 -18.10 -0.72 -6.23
CA ASN A 73 -17.50 0.00 -7.34
C ASN A 73 -17.54 1.51 -7.09
N GLU A 74 -16.40 2.16 -7.15
CA GLU A 74 -16.24 3.58 -6.85
C GLU A 74 -16.55 4.49 -8.04
N THR A 75 -16.67 3.97 -9.27
CA THR A 75 -16.86 4.78 -10.46
C THR A 75 -18.32 4.80 -10.87
N GLU A 76 -18.95 5.98 -10.71
CA GLU A 76 -20.35 6.17 -11.09
C GLU A 76 -20.56 5.97 -12.58
N GLY A 77 -21.59 5.20 -12.93
CA GLY A 77 -21.99 4.95 -14.32
C GLY A 77 -21.15 3.91 -15.06
N GLU A 78 -20.21 3.27 -14.39
CA GLU A 78 -19.41 2.16 -14.97
C GLU A 78 -19.89 0.80 -14.47
N MET A 79 -19.91 -0.17 -15.37
CA MET A 79 -20.11 -1.58 -15.06
C MET A 79 -18.86 -2.35 -15.45
N VAL A 80 -18.18 -2.91 -14.47
CA VAL A 80 -16.96 -3.71 -14.68
C VAL A 80 -17.33 -5.18 -14.77
N ILE A 81 -16.94 -5.86 -15.87
CA ILE A 81 -17.28 -7.25 -16.15
C ILE A 81 -16.13 -8.23 -15.92
N GLY A 82 -15.09 -7.79 -15.22
CA GLY A 82 -13.93 -8.60 -14.88
C GLY A 82 -13.17 -8.01 -13.72
N SER A 83 -12.27 -8.80 -13.14
CA SER A 83 -11.39 -8.36 -12.06
C SER A 83 -9.93 -8.66 -12.35
N ALA A 84 -9.03 -7.87 -11.80
CA ALA A 84 -7.62 -8.18 -11.78
C ALA A 84 -7.34 -9.27 -10.73
N GLY A 85 -6.32 -10.06 -10.97
CA GLY A 85 -5.76 -10.96 -9.96
C GLY A 85 -4.58 -10.32 -9.24
N GLY A 86 -4.24 -10.85 -8.07
CA GLY A 86 -3.07 -10.45 -7.28
C GLY A 86 -2.28 -11.67 -6.80
N VAL A 87 -1.01 -11.45 -6.54
CA VAL A 87 -0.13 -12.43 -5.89
C VAL A 87 0.71 -11.71 -4.84
N ASP A 88 0.64 -12.19 -3.61
CA ASP A 88 1.54 -11.77 -2.54
C ASP A 88 2.79 -12.66 -2.56
N GLN A 89 3.95 -12.05 -2.67
CA GLN A 89 5.24 -12.73 -2.57
C GLN A 89 5.99 -12.28 -1.33
N ASN A 90 6.27 -13.23 -0.43
CA ASN A 90 7.13 -13.00 0.72
C ASN A 90 8.50 -13.61 0.47
N ALA A 91 9.52 -12.77 0.37
CA ALA A 91 10.90 -13.21 0.27
C ALA A 91 11.57 -13.11 1.64
N VAL A 92 12.14 -14.21 2.09
CA VAL A 92 12.88 -14.27 3.35
C VAL A 92 14.35 -14.54 3.02
N LEU A 93 15.23 -13.67 3.51
CA LEU A 93 16.67 -13.83 3.41
C LEU A 93 17.25 -14.04 4.81
N GLU A 94 17.84 -15.21 5.02
CA GLU A 94 18.62 -15.48 6.23
C GLU A 94 19.99 -14.84 6.12
N TYR A 95 20.44 -14.18 7.16
CA TYR A 95 21.75 -13.54 7.24
C TYR A 95 22.36 -13.71 8.62
N GLN A 96 23.66 -13.50 8.71
CA GLN A 96 24.38 -13.43 9.98
C GLN A 96 24.68 -11.98 10.31
N GLU A 97 24.37 -11.58 11.54
CA GLU A 97 24.75 -10.28 12.05
C GLU A 97 26.22 -10.28 12.47
N GLU A 98 26.90 -9.20 12.14
CA GLU A 98 28.27 -8.94 12.55
C GLU A 98 28.34 -7.67 13.39
N GLU A 99 29.22 -7.64 14.37
CA GLU A 99 29.49 -6.40 15.11
C GLU A 99 30.17 -5.36 14.21
N THR A 100 29.80 -4.10 14.39
CA THR A 100 30.47 -2.98 13.70
C THR A 100 31.82 -2.68 14.35
N ASP A 101 32.78 -2.26 13.57
CA ASP A 101 34.07 -1.84 14.09
C ASP A 101 33.94 -0.54 14.91
N GLY A 102 34.73 -0.40 15.99
CA GLY A 102 34.71 0.77 16.84
C GLY A 102 35.09 2.10 16.14
N GLY A 103 35.62 2.01 14.89
CA GLY A 103 35.90 3.12 14.01
C GLY A 103 34.74 3.59 13.16
N ASP A 104 33.68 2.80 13.07
CA ASP A 104 32.53 3.12 12.23
C ASP A 104 31.64 4.22 12.83
N ALA A 105 30.97 4.92 11.94
CA ALA A 105 29.88 5.83 12.25
C ALA A 105 28.56 5.23 11.80
N ALA A 106 27.50 5.41 12.59
CA ALA A 106 26.14 5.10 12.17
C ALA A 106 25.53 6.30 11.43
N VAL A 107 25.04 6.06 10.21
CA VAL A 107 24.38 7.07 9.38
C VAL A 107 22.98 6.60 9.05
N LYS A 108 21.99 7.39 9.45
CA LYS A 108 20.58 7.17 9.07
C LYS A 108 20.29 7.92 7.78
N VAL A 109 19.80 7.20 6.77
CA VAL A 109 19.33 7.79 5.51
C VAL A 109 17.82 7.60 5.43
N VAL A 110 17.10 8.65 5.05
CA VAL A 110 15.65 8.65 4.96
C VAL A 110 15.20 9.20 3.60
N ILE A 111 14.38 8.43 2.89
CA ILE A 111 13.61 8.87 1.74
C ILE A 111 12.17 9.06 2.21
N LYS A 112 11.61 10.26 2.01
CA LYS A 112 10.24 10.58 2.42
C LYS A 112 9.61 11.63 1.53
N GLY A 113 8.28 11.72 1.57
CA GLY A 113 7.54 12.75 0.84
C GLY A 113 7.24 12.36 -0.61
N LEU A 114 7.42 11.09 -0.98
CA LEU A 114 6.95 10.57 -2.26
C LEU A 114 5.43 10.46 -2.24
N LEU A 115 4.80 10.48 -3.43
CA LEU A 115 3.33 10.46 -3.55
C LEU A 115 2.71 9.19 -2.99
N GLY A 116 3.39 8.05 -3.15
CA GLY A 116 2.79 6.76 -2.85
C GLY A 116 1.63 6.43 -3.80
N GLY A 117 0.68 5.61 -3.35
CA GLY A 117 -0.52 5.28 -4.09
C GLY A 117 -0.83 3.79 -4.13
N HIS A 118 -1.96 3.44 -4.72
CA HIS A 118 -2.39 2.05 -4.85
C HIS A 118 -1.50 1.30 -5.85
N SER A 119 -1.01 0.12 -5.46
CA SER A 119 -0.06 -0.67 -6.27
C SER A 119 -0.67 -1.23 -7.56
N GLY A 120 -1.98 -1.31 -7.66
CA GLY A 120 -2.71 -1.69 -8.87
C GLY A 120 -3.16 -0.49 -9.69
N LEU A 121 -4.01 0.37 -9.12
CA LEU A 121 -4.69 1.46 -9.84
C LEU A 121 -3.72 2.55 -10.31
N GLU A 122 -2.63 2.79 -9.57
CA GLU A 122 -1.73 3.92 -9.82
C GLU A 122 -0.32 3.50 -10.22
N ILE A 123 -0.08 2.21 -10.42
CA ILE A 123 1.25 1.69 -10.80
C ILE A 123 1.72 2.21 -12.16
N ASN A 124 0.78 2.48 -13.07
CA ASN A 124 1.05 3.00 -14.42
C ASN A 124 1.37 4.50 -14.45
N GLN A 125 1.21 5.21 -13.33
CA GLN A 125 1.47 6.65 -13.24
C GLN A 125 2.95 6.98 -13.02
N GLY A 126 3.83 5.98 -12.98
CA GLY A 126 5.27 6.16 -12.84
C GLY A 126 5.69 6.69 -11.47
N ARG A 127 4.86 6.53 -10.43
CA ARG A 127 5.18 7.01 -9.08
C ARG A 127 6.41 6.31 -8.52
N ALA A 128 7.25 7.08 -7.88
CA ALA A 128 8.48 6.57 -7.29
C ALA A 128 8.20 5.66 -6.09
N ASN A 129 8.95 4.56 -5.98
CA ASN A 129 8.90 3.61 -4.88
C ASN A 129 10.10 3.81 -3.97
N ALA A 130 9.88 4.23 -2.73
CA ALA A 130 10.93 4.57 -1.77
C ALA A 130 11.90 3.40 -1.51
N ASN A 131 11.40 2.15 -1.45
CA ASN A 131 12.26 0.99 -1.25
C ASN A 131 13.17 0.73 -2.46
N LYS A 132 12.66 0.88 -3.68
CA LYS A 132 13.49 0.71 -4.89
C LYS A 132 14.58 1.78 -5.00
N LEU A 133 14.26 3.01 -4.63
CA LEU A 133 15.23 4.11 -4.61
C LEU A 133 16.27 3.91 -3.51
N MET A 134 15.82 3.55 -2.31
CA MET A 134 16.71 3.24 -1.19
C MET A 134 17.64 2.07 -1.51
N GLY A 135 17.15 1.04 -2.20
CA GLY A 135 17.96 -0.11 -2.61
C GLY A 135 19.12 0.26 -3.52
N ARG A 136 18.90 1.17 -4.46
CA ARG A 136 19.95 1.69 -5.34
C ARG A 136 20.98 2.51 -4.55
N LEU A 137 20.50 3.38 -3.66
CA LEU A 137 21.38 4.20 -2.81
C LEU A 137 22.23 3.34 -1.88
N VAL A 138 21.63 2.34 -1.24
CA VAL A 138 22.36 1.40 -0.36
C VAL A 138 23.41 0.61 -1.15
N GLN A 139 23.06 0.13 -2.35
CA GLN A 139 24.00 -0.57 -3.22
C GLN A 139 25.20 0.31 -3.58
N ASP A 140 24.98 1.57 -3.92
CA ASP A 140 26.02 2.54 -4.21
C ASP A 140 26.88 2.84 -2.97
N ALA A 141 26.24 3.04 -1.81
CA ALA A 141 26.93 3.24 -0.54
C ALA A 141 27.83 2.05 -0.16
N MET A 142 27.35 0.83 -0.35
CA MET A 142 28.14 -0.38 -0.10
C MET A 142 29.31 -0.55 -1.08
N ALA A 143 29.08 -0.22 -2.34
CA ALA A 143 30.12 -0.39 -3.39
C ALA A 143 31.25 0.63 -3.30
N ASN A 144 30.95 1.87 -2.91
CA ASN A 144 31.87 3.00 -3.04
C ASN A 144 32.34 3.61 -1.71
N PHE A 145 31.64 3.32 -0.60
CA PHE A 145 31.90 3.96 0.70
C PHE A 145 32.10 2.95 1.85
N GLU A 146 32.29 1.69 1.53
CA GLU A 146 32.45 0.61 2.50
C GLU A 146 31.32 0.52 3.53
N ALA A 147 30.11 0.95 3.13
CA ALA A 147 28.96 0.92 4.01
C ALA A 147 28.44 -0.51 4.22
N ARG A 148 27.99 -0.77 5.43
CA ARG A 148 27.31 -2.02 5.82
C ARG A 148 25.89 -1.68 6.29
N LEU A 149 24.92 -2.49 5.88
CA LEU A 149 23.52 -2.30 6.24
C LEU A 149 23.26 -2.81 7.66
N CYS A 150 22.76 -1.95 8.55
CA CYS A 150 22.39 -2.31 9.92
C CYS A 150 20.89 -2.53 10.07
N SER A 151 20.06 -1.68 9.44
CA SER A 151 18.62 -1.84 9.47
C SER A 151 17.96 -1.22 8.26
N TRP A 152 16.78 -1.75 7.90
CA TRP A 152 15.94 -1.23 6.83
C TRP A 152 14.47 -1.32 7.22
N VAL A 153 13.76 -0.20 7.12
CA VAL A 153 12.32 -0.14 7.27
C VAL A 153 11.74 0.68 6.11
N GLY A 154 10.73 0.16 5.43
CA GLY A 154 10.09 0.89 4.35
C GLY A 154 8.83 0.21 3.87
N GLY A 155 7.81 1.04 3.55
CA GLY A 155 6.48 0.56 3.26
C GLY A 155 5.74 0.10 4.51
N ASN A 156 4.42 0.28 4.52
CA ASN A 156 3.56 -0.10 5.64
C ASN A 156 2.33 -0.89 5.21
N MET A 157 2.05 -0.93 3.91
CA MET A 157 0.89 -1.59 3.31
C MET A 157 1.34 -2.41 2.10
N ARG A 158 0.87 -3.66 2.00
CA ARG A 158 1.22 -4.56 0.88
C ARG A 158 0.70 -4.07 -0.48
N ASN A 159 -0.43 -3.39 -0.49
CA ASN A 159 -1.10 -2.86 -1.68
C ASN A 159 -0.79 -1.38 -1.95
N ALA A 160 0.19 -0.79 -1.27
CA ALA A 160 0.60 0.59 -1.47
C ALA A 160 2.02 0.72 -2.01
N ILE A 161 2.24 1.64 -2.95
CA ILE A 161 3.57 2.04 -3.41
C ILE A 161 4.27 2.75 -2.25
N PRO A 162 5.41 2.26 -1.74
CA PRO A 162 6.09 2.87 -0.61
C PRO A 162 6.48 4.32 -0.86
N SER A 163 5.96 5.23 -0.04
CA SER A 163 6.29 6.67 -0.07
C SER A 163 7.41 7.06 0.89
N HIS A 164 7.80 6.14 1.75
CA HIS A 164 8.82 6.32 2.78
C HIS A 164 9.68 5.07 2.92
N ALA A 165 10.98 5.28 3.10
CA ALA A 165 11.93 4.24 3.51
C ALA A 165 13.04 4.87 4.34
N GLU A 166 13.56 4.12 5.31
CA GLU A 166 14.72 4.50 6.10
C GLU A 166 15.68 3.33 6.27
N VAL A 167 16.97 3.64 6.29
CA VAL A 167 18.03 2.68 6.58
C VAL A 167 19.01 3.27 7.58
N VAL A 168 19.64 2.39 8.33
CA VAL A 168 20.84 2.71 9.10
C VAL A 168 22.01 1.97 8.48
N LEU A 169 23.05 2.71 8.17
CA LEU A 169 24.31 2.20 7.62
C LEU A 169 25.44 2.41 8.64
N ALA A 170 26.31 1.43 8.77
CA ALA A 170 27.60 1.59 9.44
C ALA A 170 28.69 1.72 8.35
N LEU A 171 29.56 2.73 8.49
CA LEU A 171 30.67 2.96 7.57
C LEU A 171 31.84 3.65 8.27
N PRO A 172 33.06 3.56 7.72
CA PRO A 172 34.22 4.28 8.26
C PRO A 172 33.92 5.78 8.39
N LYS A 173 34.32 6.38 9.53
CA LYS A 173 34.02 7.81 9.83
C LYS A 173 34.54 8.76 8.75
N GLU A 174 35.66 8.45 8.14
CA GLU A 174 36.28 9.22 7.05
C GLU A 174 35.42 9.22 5.78
N ASN A 175 34.60 8.19 5.56
CA ASN A 175 33.76 8.09 4.37
C ASN A 175 32.38 8.80 4.53
N VAL A 176 32.02 9.25 5.74
CA VAL A 176 30.71 9.87 6.01
C VAL A 176 30.52 11.17 5.22
N ALA A 177 31.57 12.00 5.11
CA ALA A 177 31.49 13.25 4.35
C ALA A 177 31.27 12.98 2.87
N ALA A 178 32.05 12.08 2.28
CA ALA A 178 31.93 11.68 0.89
C ALA A 178 30.55 11.05 0.58
N LEU A 179 30.04 10.18 1.44
CA LEU A 179 28.68 9.62 1.28
C LEU A 179 27.62 10.73 1.22
N LYS A 180 27.73 11.78 2.04
CA LYS A 180 26.76 12.90 2.05
C LYS A 180 26.90 13.80 0.83
N GLU A 181 28.11 14.11 0.44
CA GLU A 181 28.39 15.10 -0.62
C GLU A 181 28.23 14.49 -2.01
N ASP A 182 28.71 13.29 -2.22
CA ASP A 182 28.72 12.64 -3.54
C ASP A 182 27.47 11.80 -3.76
N CYS A 183 27.24 10.77 -2.94
CA CYS A 183 26.13 9.85 -3.12
C CYS A 183 24.76 10.53 -2.88
N ILE A 184 24.54 11.10 -1.68
CA ILE A 184 23.22 11.65 -1.33
C ILE A 184 22.88 12.91 -2.13
N ALA A 185 23.88 13.76 -2.44
CA ALA A 185 23.66 14.96 -3.23
C ALA A 185 23.29 14.63 -4.69
N ASP A 186 23.94 13.64 -5.27
CA ASP A 186 23.60 13.19 -6.62
C ASP A 186 22.25 12.50 -6.69
N TRP A 187 21.92 11.70 -5.69
CA TRP A 187 20.58 11.12 -5.59
C TRP A 187 19.47 12.17 -5.45
N LYS A 188 19.73 13.28 -4.75
CA LYS A 188 18.75 14.39 -4.68
C LYS A 188 18.46 15.00 -6.05
N LYS A 189 19.40 15.05 -6.97
CA LYS A 189 19.18 15.56 -8.32
C LYS A 189 18.24 14.65 -9.12
N VAL A 190 18.31 13.33 -8.91
CA VAL A 190 17.42 12.35 -9.56
C VAL A 190 15.95 12.52 -9.16
N PHE A 191 15.66 13.14 -8.03
CA PHE A 191 14.29 13.35 -7.52
C PHE A 191 13.69 14.72 -7.90
N THR A 192 14.44 15.58 -8.53
CA THR A 192 13.99 16.94 -8.89
C THR A 192 13.69 17.10 -10.37
N ASP A 193 13.99 16.12 -11.16
CA ASP A 193 13.70 16.03 -12.60
C ASP A 193 12.47 15.10 -12.83
#